data_80b914abf073272af41244ee66651edf
#
_entry.id   80b914abf073272af41244ee66651edf
#
_cell.length_a   1.000
_cell.length_b   1.000
_cell.length_c   1.000
_cell.angle_alpha   90.00
_cell.angle_beta   90.00
_cell.angle_gamma   90.00
#
_symmetry.space_group_name_H-M   'P 1'
#
loop_
_entity.id
_entity.type
_entity.pdbx_description
1 polymer ?
#
loop_
_entity_poly.entity_id
_entity_poly.type
_entity_poly.pdbx_seq_one_letter_code
_entity_poly.pdbx_strand_id
1 'polypeptide(L)'
;MQIAYEQLALTQQLLQRQDEHAQAIRTYVTSNCNITADLGYLLAALAPLAALSVTLGDQAAAALGKLTVAGANAAGATLDSYVEADRAAHDSFTAIAGEIGGSSEPFADPRDSPPLLSCASGGPGAGYGEGREWIFGHAYDGIGQAGDVIGSTIDTATDRVNGWTAGSGGVAERTNPSGFLVAPDPGGAWVQDLRWSAGIILGGLDWVAEQFIGFSVLEESVFKPFGGDWEALNKASIAWGHSGRALMEMSSNLSALPDQVDSWEGEASEMFRAAMAALSAATVGLSYAFDYVGGLVGNVATVSKLVCTAIGATLGFISTNLLVIAAEAAVPVIGWAAAAAHIVVVTGYVITAVKGVYALINLILDAIEAFIESKEKLIQAIFVLEDIVEYSAKASVRAAS
;
A
#
# COMPACT_ATOMS: atom_id res chain seq x y z
N MET A 1 -4.05 -10.01 -41.88
CA MET A 1 -4.20 -10.05 -40.40
C MET A 1 -3.36 -11.21 -39.92
N GLN A 2 -2.28 -10.96 -39.23
CA GLN A 2 -1.43 -12.02 -38.63
C GLN A 2 -1.79 -12.07 -37.16
N ILE A 3 -2.20 -13.24 -36.70
CA ILE A 3 -2.61 -13.43 -35.31
C ILE A 3 -1.57 -14.33 -34.66
N ALA A 4 -0.96 -13.86 -33.58
CA ALA A 4 -0.10 -14.69 -32.77
C ALA A 4 -0.91 -15.32 -31.64
N TYR A 5 -1.44 -16.50 -31.85
CA TYR A 5 -2.19 -17.27 -30.86
C TYR A 5 -1.41 -17.45 -29.56
N GLU A 6 -0.09 -17.67 -29.67
CA GLU A 6 0.80 -17.77 -28.50
C GLU A 6 0.77 -16.52 -27.63
N GLN A 7 0.79 -15.32 -28.23
CA GLN A 7 0.73 -14.06 -27.49
C GLN A 7 -0.59 -13.89 -26.76
N LEU A 8 -1.72 -14.27 -27.36
CA LEU A 8 -3.04 -14.21 -26.70
C LEU A 8 -3.14 -15.21 -25.54
N ALA A 9 -2.64 -16.45 -25.72
CA ALA A 9 -2.62 -17.45 -24.66
C ALA A 9 -1.72 -17.01 -23.47
N LEU A 10 -0.56 -16.45 -23.75
CA LEU A 10 0.33 -15.89 -22.71
C LEU A 10 -0.25 -14.66 -22.04
N THR A 11 -0.98 -13.81 -22.80
CA THR A 11 -1.69 -12.65 -22.23
C THR A 11 -2.76 -13.07 -21.25
N GLN A 12 -3.53 -14.11 -21.58
CA GLN A 12 -4.50 -14.69 -20.65
C GLN A 12 -3.84 -15.15 -19.35
N GLN A 13 -2.74 -15.92 -19.45
CA GLN A 13 -1.99 -16.41 -18.29
C GLN A 13 -1.40 -15.25 -17.46
N LEU A 14 -0.84 -14.23 -18.11
CA LEU A 14 -0.29 -13.06 -17.40
C LEU A 14 -1.37 -12.31 -16.62
N LEU A 15 -2.55 -12.09 -17.21
CA LEU A 15 -3.65 -11.43 -16.53
C LEU A 15 -4.23 -12.27 -15.38
N GLN A 16 -4.28 -13.60 -15.51
CA GLN A 16 -4.59 -14.51 -14.40
C GLN A 16 -3.55 -14.40 -13.29
N ARG A 17 -2.27 -14.30 -13.64
CA ARG A 17 -1.19 -14.11 -12.66
C ARG A 17 -1.31 -12.75 -11.94
N GLN A 18 -1.76 -11.69 -12.62
CA GLN A 18 -2.02 -10.41 -11.98
C GLN A 18 -3.19 -10.48 -10.98
N ASP A 19 -4.21 -11.32 -11.21
CA ASP A 19 -5.25 -11.58 -10.20
C ASP A 19 -4.68 -12.25 -8.95
N GLU A 20 -3.79 -13.25 -9.10
CA GLU A 20 -3.12 -13.86 -7.95
C GLU A 20 -2.34 -12.82 -7.12
N HIS A 21 -1.66 -11.88 -7.77
CA HIS A 21 -0.98 -10.77 -7.09
C HIS A 21 -1.97 -9.83 -6.39
N ALA A 22 -3.09 -9.49 -7.02
CA ALA A 22 -4.13 -8.68 -6.39
C ALA A 22 -4.72 -9.37 -5.14
N GLN A 23 -4.93 -10.68 -5.18
CA GLN A 23 -5.37 -11.47 -4.02
C GLN A 23 -4.31 -11.51 -2.90
N ALA A 24 -3.02 -11.61 -3.26
CA ALA A 24 -1.93 -11.54 -2.30
C ALA A 24 -1.87 -10.16 -1.62
N ILE A 25 -2.04 -9.07 -2.37
CA ILE A 25 -2.12 -7.71 -1.84
C ILE A 25 -3.30 -7.57 -0.86
N ARG A 26 -4.49 -8.07 -1.22
CA ARG A 26 -5.68 -8.07 -0.34
C ARG A 26 -5.40 -8.76 1.00
N THR A 27 -4.84 -9.96 0.94
CA THR A 27 -4.50 -10.75 2.13
C THR A 27 -3.47 -10.01 2.98
N TYR A 28 -2.48 -9.40 2.35
CA TYR A 28 -1.44 -8.66 3.05
C TYR A 28 -1.98 -7.40 3.73
N VAL A 29 -2.82 -6.60 3.04
CA VAL A 29 -3.48 -5.40 3.58
C VAL A 29 -4.32 -5.74 4.80
N THR A 30 -5.19 -6.74 4.69
CA THR A 30 -6.08 -7.14 5.79
C THR A 30 -5.30 -7.68 7.00
N SER A 31 -4.15 -8.31 6.78
CA SER A 31 -3.35 -8.92 7.85
C SER A 31 -2.36 -7.95 8.51
N ASN A 32 -1.81 -6.96 7.77
CA ASN A 32 -0.69 -6.15 8.24
C ASN A 32 -1.00 -4.65 8.36
N CYS A 33 -2.07 -4.16 7.74
CA CYS A 33 -2.40 -2.71 7.73
C CYS A 33 -3.43 -2.31 8.79
N ASN A 34 -3.99 -3.24 9.56
CA ASN A 34 -4.99 -2.95 10.57
C ASN A 34 -4.35 -2.47 11.88
N ILE A 35 -4.69 -1.26 12.32
CA ILE A 35 -4.18 -0.61 13.51
C ILE A 35 -5.25 -0.33 14.58
N THR A 36 -6.47 -0.82 14.39
CA THR A 36 -7.61 -0.46 15.26
C THR A 36 -7.44 -0.90 16.73
N ALA A 37 -6.69 -1.97 16.98
CA ALA A 37 -6.39 -2.48 18.31
C ALA A 37 -5.21 -1.75 18.98
N ASP A 38 -4.39 -1.05 18.20
CA ASP A 38 -3.11 -0.47 18.62
C ASP A 38 -3.20 1.03 18.92
N LEU A 39 -4.41 1.61 18.80
CA LEU A 39 -4.68 3.01 19.08
C LEU A 39 -4.91 3.23 20.57
N GLY A 40 -4.09 4.10 21.20
CA GLY A 40 -4.33 4.57 22.57
C GLY A 40 -5.45 5.61 22.66
N TYR A 41 -5.70 6.12 23.85
CA TYR A 41 -6.79 7.09 24.10
C TYR A 41 -6.73 8.34 23.23
N LEU A 42 -5.53 8.84 22.91
CA LEU A 42 -5.35 10.02 22.06
C LEU A 42 -5.74 9.75 20.60
N LEU A 43 -5.53 8.54 20.13
CA LEU A 43 -5.74 8.15 18.73
C LEU A 43 -7.05 7.37 18.52
N ALA A 44 -7.83 7.12 19.59
CA ALA A 44 -9.06 6.33 19.52
C ALA A 44 -10.07 6.86 18.47
N ALA A 45 -10.08 8.18 18.25
CA ALA A 45 -10.93 8.82 17.24
C ALA A 45 -10.57 8.39 15.79
N LEU A 46 -9.35 7.88 15.56
CA LEU A 46 -8.90 7.37 14.26
C LEU A 46 -9.38 5.95 13.96
N ALA A 47 -9.83 5.18 14.97
CA ALA A 47 -10.19 3.77 14.80
C ALA A 47 -11.19 3.52 13.64
N PRO A 48 -12.31 4.27 13.50
CA PRO A 48 -13.24 4.06 12.40
C PRO A 48 -12.63 4.40 11.03
N LEU A 49 -11.73 5.39 10.96
CA LEU A 49 -11.06 5.77 9.72
C LEU A 49 -10.00 4.74 9.32
N ALA A 50 -9.23 4.23 10.28
CA ALA A 50 -8.26 3.16 10.06
C ALA A 50 -8.94 1.88 9.54
N ALA A 51 -10.03 1.44 10.18
CA ALA A 51 -10.82 0.29 9.74
C ALA A 51 -11.38 0.50 8.33
N LEU A 52 -11.87 1.71 8.03
CA LEU A 52 -12.39 2.05 6.71
C LEU A 52 -11.30 2.02 5.65
N SER A 53 -10.08 2.53 5.94
CA SER A 53 -8.96 2.51 4.99
C SER A 53 -8.58 1.08 4.61
N VAL A 54 -8.51 0.15 5.58
CA VAL A 54 -8.26 -1.27 5.30
C VAL A 54 -9.37 -1.87 4.44
N THR A 55 -10.65 -1.55 4.75
CA THR A 55 -11.80 -2.02 3.97
C THR A 55 -11.74 -1.52 2.53
N LEU A 56 -11.46 -0.22 2.33
CA LEU A 56 -11.34 0.39 1.00
C LEU A 56 -10.13 -0.18 0.24
N GLY A 57 -9.00 -0.39 0.91
CA GLY A 57 -7.82 -1.03 0.32
C GLY A 57 -8.10 -2.45 -0.16
N ASP A 58 -8.81 -3.26 0.65
CA ASP A 58 -9.26 -4.60 0.25
C ASP A 58 -10.21 -4.55 -0.96
N GLN A 59 -11.20 -3.63 -0.94
CA GLN A 59 -12.15 -3.46 -2.04
C GLN A 59 -11.47 -3.02 -3.33
N ALA A 60 -10.53 -2.08 -3.27
CA ALA A 60 -9.78 -1.60 -4.41
C ALA A 60 -8.93 -2.72 -5.05
N ALA A 61 -8.19 -3.48 -4.24
CA ALA A 61 -7.43 -4.62 -4.74
C ALA A 61 -8.35 -5.74 -5.27
N ALA A 62 -9.54 -5.94 -4.68
CA ALA A 62 -10.54 -6.87 -5.20
C ALA A 62 -11.10 -6.42 -6.56
N ALA A 63 -11.36 -5.13 -6.73
CA ALA A 63 -11.83 -4.57 -8.01
C ALA A 63 -10.76 -4.76 -9.09
N LEU A 64 -9.50 -4.50 -8.76
CA LEU A 64 -8.36 -4.72 -9.64
C LEU A 64 -8.25 -6.20 -10.08
N GLY A 65 -8.37 -7.15 -9.14
CA GLY A 65 -8.39 -8.59 -9.45
C GLY A 65 -9.54 -8.97 -10.40
N LYS A 66 -10.75 -8.45 -10.16
CA LYS A 66 -11.88 -8.69 -11.07
C LYS A 66 -11.62 -8.17 -12.49
N LEU A 67 -10.94 -7.02 -12.63
CA LEU A 67 -10.58 -6.45 -13.92
C LEU A 67 -9.54 -7.29 -14.66
N THR A 68 -8.53 -7.77 -13.95
CA THR A 68 -7.52 -8.65 -14.57
C THR A 68 -8.13 -9.98 -15.00
N VAL A 69 -9.05 -10.57 -14.21
CA VAL A 69 -9.81 -11.77 -14.59
C VAL A 69 -10.70 -11.48 -15.82
N ALA A 70 -11.40 -10.36 -15.85
CA ALA A 70 -12.23 -9.99 -17.00
C ALA A 70 -11.37 -9.83 -18.26
N GLY A 71 -10.20 -9.19 -18.16
CA GLY A 71 -9.23 -9.09 -19.24
C GLY A 71 -8.69 -10.45 -19.69
N ALA A 72 -8.38 -11.36 -18.76
CA ALA A 72 -7.96 -12.72 -19.07
C ALA A 72 -9.05 -13.50 -19.83
N ASN A 73 -10.30 -13.39 -19.37
CA ASN A 73 -11.44 -14.04 -20.05
C ASN A 73 -11.67 -13.45 -21.46
N ALA A 74 -11.51 -12.14 -21.64
CA ALA A 74 -11.62 -11.50 -22.93
C ALA A 74 -10.52 -11.95 -23.89
N ALA A 75 -9.27 -12.05 -23.42
CA ALA A 75 -8.15 -12.59 -24.21
C ALA A 75 -8.40 -14.05 -24.63
N GLY A 76 -8.88 -14.89 -23.70
CA GLY A 76 -9.24 -16.28 -23.99
C GLY A 76 -10.38 -16.40 -25.00
N ALA A 77 -11.47 -15.65 -24.85
CA ALA A 77 -12.58 -15.64 -25.78
C ALA A 77 -12.17 -15.15 -27.16
N THR A 78 -11.24 -14.18 -27.24
CA THR A 78 -10.68 -13.70 -28.51
C THR A 78 -9.86 -14.80 -29.18
N LEU A 79 -9.01 -15.49 -28.42
CA LEU A 79 -8.24 -16.65 -28.90
C LEU A 79 -9.17 -17.71 -29.48
N ASP A 80 -10.21 -18.09 -28.74
CA ASP A 80 -11.18 -19.09 -29.16
C ASP A 80 -11.87 -18.69 -30.45
N SER A 81 -12.33 -17.43 -30.55
CA SER A 81 -13.02 -16.92 -31.75
C SER A 81 -12.15 -16.99 -33.01
N TYR A 82 -10.86 -16.68 -32.88
CA TYR A 82 -9.93 -16.75 -34.01
C TYR A 82 -9.62 -18.19 -34.40
N VAL A 83 -9.39 -19.09 -33.45
CA VAL A 83 -9.16 -20.51 -33.72
C VAL A 83 -10.38 -21.15 -34.39
N GLU A 84 -11.60 -20.85 -33.96
CA GLU A 84 -12.83 -21.35 -34.58
C GLU A 84 -13.01 -20.82 -36.03
N ALA A 85 -12.67 -19.55 -36.26
CA ALA A 85 -12.73 -18.98 -37.61
C ALA A 85 -11.72 -19.65 -38.55
N ASP A 86 -10.49 -19.87 -38.10
CA ASP A 86 -9.46 -20.57 -38.88
C ASP A 86 -9.81 -22.03 -39.11
N ARG A 87 -10.42 -22.70 -38.14
CA ARG A 87 -10.90 -24.07 -38.29
C ARG A 87 -11.99 -24.14 -39.38
N ALA A 88 -12.98 -23.22 -39.36
CA ALA A 88 -14.03 -23.17 -40.35
C ALA A 88 -13.49 -22.90 -41.77
N ALA A 89 -12.48 -22.03 -41.87
CA ALA A 89 -11.78 -21.79 -43.13
C ALA A 89 -11.05 -23.06 -43.63
N HIS A 90 -10.30 -23.72 -42.75
CA HIS A 90 -9.61 -24.98 -43.06
C HIS A 90 -10.58 -26.07 -43.54
N ASP A 91 -11.73 -26.25 -42.85
CA ASP A 91 -12.73 -27.23 -43.23
C ASP A 91 -13.31 -26.93 -44.62
N SER A 92 -13.52 -25.65 -44.91
CA SER A 92 -13.99 -25.19 -46.23
C SER A 92 -12.93 -25.52 -47.32
N PHE A 93 -11.65 -25.25 -47.07
CA PHE A 93 -10.58 -25.61 -48.01
C PHE A 93 -10.43 -27.12 -48.18
N THR A 94 -10.59 -27.89 -47.11
CA THR A 94 -10.55 -29.36 -47.13
C THR A 94 -11.66 -29.93 -47.99
N ALA A 95 -12.89 -29.36 -47.91
CA ALA A 95 -13.99 -29.77 -48.74
C ALA A 95 -13.71 -29.50 -50.25
N ILE A 96 -13.20 -28.30 -50.59
CA ILE A 96 -12.81 -27.94 -51.96
C ILE A 96 -11.67 -28.87 -52.45
N ALA A 97 -10.64 -29.15 -51.62
CA ALA A 97 -9.56 -30.04 -51.97
C ALA A 97 -10.09 -31.45 -52.31
N GLY A 98 -11.05 -31.96 -51.52
CA GLY A 98 -11.70 -33.26 -51.76
C GLY A 98 -12.46 -33.31 -53.08
N GLU A 99 -13.16 -32.22 -53.49
CA GLU A 99 -13.86 -32.14 -54.76
C GLU A 99 -12.93 -32.24 -56.00
N ILE A 100 -11.68 -31.75 -55.85
CA ILE A 100 -10.67 -31.80 -56.92
C ILE A 100 -9.74 -32.97 -56.81
N GLY A 101 -10.03 -33.93 -55.88
CA GLY A 101 -9.23 -35.18 -55.71
C GLY A 101 -7.95 -35.01 -54.92
N GLY A 102 -7.81 -33.90 -54.17
CA GLY A 102 -6.72 -33.63 -53.24
C GLY A 102 -7.03 -34.06 -51.80
N SER A 103 -6.04 -33.93 -50.90
CA SER A 103 -6.21 -34.08 -49.47
C SER A 103 -5.54 -32.90 -48.73
N SER A 104 -6.06 -32.54 -47.61
CA SER A 104 -5.43 -31.56 -46.70
C SER A 104 -4.93 -32.25 -45.42
N GLU A 105 -3.92 -31.71 -44.80
CA GLU A 105 -3.50 -32.13 -43.45
C GLU A 105 -4.56 -31.77 -42.41
N PRO A 106 -4.67 -32.51 -41.30
CA PRO A 106 -5.59 -32.15 -40.20
C PRO A 106 -5.30 -30.77 -39.66
N PHE A 107 -6.37 -30.04 -39.25
CA PHE A 107 -6.21 -28.76 -38.56
C PHE A 107 -5.42 -28.95 -37.26
N ALA A 108 -4.30 -28.23 -37.12
CA ALA A 108 -3.51 -28.22 -35.89
C ALA A 108 -4.09 -27.09 -34.98
N ASP A 109 -4.80 -27.50 -33.93
CA ASP A 109 -5.36 -26.52 -32.97
C ASP A 109 -4.25 -25.93 -32.09
N PRO A 110 -4.00 -24.62 -32.15
CA PRO A 110 -2.94 -24.00 -31.34
C PRO A 110 -3.21 -24.08 -29.82
N ARG A 111 -4.44 -24.40 -29.40
CA ARG A 111 -4.81 -24.58 -28.00
C ARG A 111 -4.38 -25.93 -27.40
N ASP A 112 -4.03 -26.92 -28.24
CA ASP A 112 -3.61 -28.25 -27.77
C ASP A 112 -2.24 -28.25 -27.08
N SER A 113 -1.41 -27.23 -27.35
CA SER A 113 -0.09 -27.05 -26.75
C SER A 113 0.18 -25.59 -26.42
N PRO A 114 -0.52 -25.01 -25.41
CA PRO A 114 -0.35 -23.62 -25.06
C PRO A 114 1.07 -23.37 -24.52
N PRO A 115 1.69 -22.23 -24.87
CA PRO A 115 2.96 -21.85 -24.29
C PRO A 115 2.84 -21.62 -22.79
N LEU A 116 3.94 -21.77 -22.04
CA LEU A 116 3.99 -21.46 -20.61
C LEU A 116 4.50 -20.04 -20.38
N LEU A 117 3.80 -19.31 -19.53
CA LEU A 117 4.22 -17.97 -19.13
C LEU A 117 5.56 -17.99 -18.39
N SER A 118 6.49 -17.17 -18.82
CA SER A 118 7.70 -16.88 -18.04
C SER A 118 7.36 -15.93 -16.89
N CYS A 119 7.41 -16.47 -15.66
CA CYS A 119 7.12 -15.70 -14.44
C CYS A 119 8.40 -15.09 -13.86
N ALA A 120 8.32 -13.83 -13.42
CA ALA A 120 9.39 -13.19 -12.70
C ALA A 120 9.53 -13.77 -11.28
N SER A 121 10.76 -14.04 -10.86
CA SER A 121 11.08 -14.56 -9.51
C SER A 121 11.73 -13.53 -8.60
N GLY A 122 11.98 -12.32 -9.09
CA GLY A 122 12.63 -11.25 -8.36
C GLY A 122 11.77 -10.70 -7.21
N GLY A 123 12.43 -10.26 -6.15
CA GLY A 123 11.87 -9.49 -5.05
C GLY A 123 12.71 -8.22 -4.82
N PRO A 124 12.40 -7.43 -3.81
CA PRO A 124 13.15 -6.22 -3.49
C PRO A 124 14.60 -6.54 -3.11
N GLY A 125 15.48 -5.55 -3.31
CA GLY A 125 16.87 -5.63 -2.86
C GLY A 125 17.01 -5.74 -1.34
N ALA A 126 18.22 -6.08 -0.86
CA ALA A 126 18.52 -6.10 0.56
C ALA A 126 18.24 -4.72 1.20
N GLY A 127 17.65 -4.72 2.39
CA GLY A 127 17.28 -3.49 3.12
C GLY A 127 15.89 -2.92 2.77
N TYR A 128 15.14 -3.56 1.89
CA TYR A 128 13.77 -3.16 1.62
C TYR A 128 12.87 -3.35 2.84
N GLY A 129 12.17 -2.27 3.22
CA GLY A 129 11.28 -2.27 4.39
C GLY A 129 11.99 -2.09 5.74
N GLU A 130 13.31 -1.88 5.75
CA GLU A 130 14.05 -1.48 6.95
C GLU A 130 13.72 -0.01 7.30
N GLY A 131 12.94 0.16 8.36
CA GLY A 131 12.08 1.28 8.67
C GLY A 131 12.69 2.64 9.00
N ARG A 132 13.91 3.01 8.70
CA ARG A 132 14.46 4.30 9.12
C ARG A 132 14.43 5.43 8.09
N GLU A 133 14.54 5.14 6.82
CA GLU A 133 14.65 6.19 5.79
C GLU A 133 13.31 6.51 5.10
N TRP A 134 12.36 5.60 5.13
CA TRP A 134 11.08 5.73 4.43
C TRP A 134 10.12 6.74 5.06
N ILE A 135 10.16 6.89 6.39
CA ILE A 135 9.17 7.68 7.15
C ILE A 135 9.39 9.20 6.96
N PHE A 136 10.60 9.65 6.72
CA PHE A 136 10.91 11.09 6.70
C PHE A 136 11.04 11.72 5.30
N GLY A 137 11.27 10.92 4.24
CA GLY A 137 11.55 11.44 2.89
C GLY A 137 10.34 11.70 2.02
N HIS A 138 9.25 10.93 2.17
CA HIS A 138 8.12 10.96 1.24
C HIS A 138 6.82 11.54 1.81
N ALA A 139 6.65 11.62 3.13
CA ALA A 139 5.40 12.08 3.73
C ALA A 139 5.14 13.59 3.52
N TYR A 140 6.16 14.41 3.40
CA TYR A 140 6.01 15.85 3.25
C TYR A 140 5.81 16.30 1.79
N ASP A 141 6.44 15.63 0.83
CA ASP A 141 6.32 15.97 -0.60
C ASP A 141 5.06 15.36 -1.25
N GLY A 142 4.47 14.33 -0.65
CA GLY A 142 3.33 13.58 -1.21
C GLY A 142 1.97 14.26 -1.06
N ILE A 143 1.82 15.17 -0.11
CA ILE A 143 0.49 15.75 0.23
C ILE A 143 -0.05 16.66 -0.89
N GLY A 144 0.83 17.37 -1.60
CA GLY A 144 0.43 18.21 -2.74
C GLY A 144 0.33 17.48 -4.08
N GLN A 145 1.06 16.39 -4.25
CA GLN A 145 1.23 15.74 -5.55
C GLN A 145 0.23 14.61 -5.85
N ALA A 146 -0.37 13.97 -4.84
CA ALA A 146 -1.22 12.79 -5.08
C ALA A 146 -2.51 13.10 -5.86
N GLY A 147 -3.11 14.29 -5.69
CA GLY A 147 -4.29 14.71 -6.45
C GLY A 147 -3.98 15.02 -7.92
N ASP A 148 -2.85 15.71 -8.13
CA ASP A 148 -2.39 16.08 -9.48
C ASP A 148 -1.83 14.86 -10.24
N VAL A 149 -1.27 13.87 -9.53
CA VAL A 149 -0.70 12.66 -10.11
C VAL A 149 -1.80 11.73 -10.64
N ILE A 150 -2.94 11.60 -9.97
CA ILE A 150 -4.05 10.76 -10.48
C ILE A 150 -4.59 11.36 -11.79
N GLY A 151 -4.81 12.67 -11.85
CA GLY A 151 -5.24 13.35 -13.07
C GLY A 151 -4.19 13.28 -14.19
N SER A 152 -2.94 13.62 -13.89
CA SER A 152 -1.83 13.59 -14.87
C SER A 152 -1.42 12.18 -15.28
N THR A 153 -1.70 11.14 -14.46
CA THR A 153 -1.40 9.74 -14.80
C THR A 153 -2.40 9.20 -15.82
N ILE A 154 -3.67 9.61 -15.75
CA ILE A 154 -4.67 9.30 -16.78
C ILE A 154 -4.31 9.97 -18.09
N ASP A 155 -3.90 11.25 -18.06
CA ASP A 155 -3.44 11.97 -19.25
C ASP A 155 -2.14 11.37 -19.83
N THR A 156 -1.19 11.01 -18.99
CA THR A 156 0.09 10.37 -19.38
C THR A 156 -0.13 8.96 -19.95
N ALA A 157 -1.12 8.20 -19.44
CA ALA A 157 -1.48 6.89 -19.98
C ALA A 157 -2.10 7.03 -21.37
N THR A 158 -2.92 8.06 -21.58
CA THR A 158 -3.52 8.38 -22.89
C THR A 158 -2.46 8.81 -23.89
N ASP A 159 -1.46 9.60 -23.46
CA ASP A 159 -0.36 10.04 -24.32
C ASP A 159 0.62 8.90 -24.67
N ARG A 160 0.84 7.93 -23.75
CA ARG A 160 1.64 6.73 -24.02
C ARG A 160 0.99 5.80 -25.04
N VAL A 161 -0.35 5.71 -25.06
CA VAL A 161 -1.09 4.94 -26.09
C VAL A 161 -0.77 5.46 -27.50
N ASN A 162 -0.53 6.77 -27.64
CA ASN A 162 -0.26 7.41 -28.93
C ASN A 162 1.23 7.36 -29.35
N GLY A 163 2.14 6.94 -28.50
CA GLY A 163 3.59 6.95 -28.72
C GLY A 163 4.28 5.59 -28.70
N TRP A 164 3.55 4.48 -28.76
CA TRP A 164 4.14 3.14 -28.65
C TRP A 164 4.91 2.71 -29.90
N THR A 165 6.16 2.34 -29.70
CA THR A 165 7.00 1.64 -30.68
C THR A 165 7.09 0.17 -30.29
N ALA A 166 6.79 -0.72 -31.26
CA ALA A 166 6.82 -2.17 -31.07
C ALA A 166 8.16 -2.67 -30.44
N GLY A 167 8.05 -3.39 -29.32
CA GLY A 167 9.16 -4.08 -28.69
C GLY A 167 9.22 -5.56 -29.11
N SER A 168 10.36 -6.08 -29.45
CA SER A 168 10.58 -7.43 -29.99
C SER A 168 10.68 -8.55 -28.92
N GLY A 169 9.84 -8.51 -27.89
CA GLY A 169 9.83 -9.50 -26.81
C GLY A 169 8.49 -10.24 -26.70
N GLY A 170 8.50 -11.55 -26.47
CA GLY A 170 7.29 -12.33 -26.18
C GLY A 170 6.62 -11.90 -24.88
N VAL A 171 5.34 -12.27 -24.68
CA VAL A 171 4.60 -11.98 -23.44
C VAL A 171 5.23 -12.71 -22.26
N ALA A 172 5.63 -11.95 -21.24
CA ALA A 172 6.24 -12.45 -20.01
C ALA A 172 5.95 -11.50 -18.84
N GLU A 173 5.93 -12.04 -17.64
CA GLU A 173 5.89 -11.22 -16.42
C GLU A 173 7.25 -10.54 -16.23
N ARG A 174 7.29 -9.22 -16.15
CA ARG A 174 8.52 -8.42 -15.99
C ARG A 174 8.99 -8.34 -14.54
N THR A 175 8.05 -8.23 -13.63
CA THR A 175 8.32 -8.08 -12.20
C THR A 175 7.38 -8.97 -11.39
N ASN A 176 7.79 -9.36 -10.18
CA ASN A 176 6.98 -10.14 -9.25
C ASN A 176 6.38 -9.24 -8.15
N PRO A 177 5.16 -8.71 -8.30
CA PRO A 177 4.52 -7.86 -7.30
C PRO A 177 4.47 -8.46 -5.90
N SER A 178 4.10 -9.74 -5.78
CA SER A 178 4.01 -10.42 -4.48
C SER A 178 5.35 -10.54 -3.76
N GLY A 179 6.48 -10.44 -4.47
CA GLY A 179 7.81 -10.43 -3.88
C GLY A 179 8.06 -9.21 -2.98
N PHE A 180 7.28 -8.14 -3.12
CA PHE A 180 7.37 -6.92 -2.31
C PHE A 180 6.50 -6.96 -1.05
N LEU A 181 5.65 -7.98 -0.89
CA LEU A 181 4.79 -8.18 0.28
C LEU A 181 5.54 -8.92 1.40
N VAL A 182 6.66 -8.37 1.83
CA VAL A 182 7.46 -8.93 2.91
C VAL A 182 6.93 -8.52 4.27
N ALA A 183 7.30 -9.27 5.34
CA ALA A 183 6.92 -8.91 6.70
C ALA A 183 7.45 -7.50 7.03
N PRO A 184 6.60 -6.58 7.56
CA PRO A 184 7.03 -5.24 7.89
C PRO A 184 7.98 -5.27 9.10
N ASP A 185 9.17 -4.69 8.97
CA ASP A 185 10.14 -4.57 10.05
C ASP A 185 10.31 -3.09 10.45
N PRO A 186 9.85 -2.68 11.63
CA PRO A 186 9.96 -1.30 12.08
C PRO A 186 11.39 -0.90 12.50
N GLY A 187 12.34 -1.81 12.44
CA GLY A 187 13.71 -1.57 12.91
C GLY A 187 13.78 -1.34 14.44
N GLY A 188 14.58 -2.12 15.15
CA GLY A 188 14.58 -2.15 16.62
C GLY A 188 15.00 -0.86 17.33
N ALA A 189 14.75 -0.80 18.65
CA ALA A 189 15.18 0.17 19.67
C ALA A 189 14.26 1.37 19.97
N TRP A 190 13.01 1.40 19.53
CA TRP A 190 12.09 2.52 19.81
C TRP A 190 11.62 2.53 21.28
N VAL A 191 11.45 1.37 21.91
CA VAL A 191 10.96 1.22 23.29
C VAL A 191 11.98 1.72 24.33
N GLN A 192 13.27 1.47 24.10
CA GLN A 192 14.32 1.88 25.02
C GLN A 192 14.44 3.38 25.18
N ASP A 193 14.21 4.15 24.10
CA ASP A 193 14.33 5.60 24.11
C ASP A 193 13.24 6.28 24.97
N LEU A 194 12.02 5.73 24.99
CA LEU A 194 10.90 6.28 25.75
C LEU A 194 11.01 6.07 27.26
N ARG A 195 11.48 4.92 27.71
CA ARG A 195 11.76 4.66 29.13
C ARG A 195 12.67 5.73 29.70
N TRP A 196 13.76 6.01 29.00
CA TRP A 196 14.74 7.00 29.46
C TRP A 196 14.27 8.44 29.31
N SER A 197 13.23 8.71 28.51
CA SER A 197 12.59 10.02 28.48
C SER A 197 11.97 10.40 29.84
N ALA A 198 11.50 9.40 30.60
CA ALA A 198 11.01 9.59 31.98
C ALA A 198 12.14 9.85 33.04
N GLY A 199 13.38 9.99 32.58
CA GLY A 199 14.54 10.28 33.42
C GLY A 199 15.13 9.04 34.08
N ILE A 200 16.36 9.21 34.65
CA ILE A 200 17.14 8.09 35.20
C ILE A 200 16.42 7.42 36.38
N ILE A 201 15.67 8.16 37.17
CA ILE A 201 15.00 7.63 38.38
C ILE A 201 13.84 6.73 37.99
N LEU A 202 12.87 7.26 37.24
CA LEU A 202 11.68 6.50 36.81
C LEU A 202 12.05 5.42 35.78
N GLY A 203 12.89 5.75 34.81
CA GLY A 203 13.36 4.79 33.82
C GLY A 203 14.19 3.67 34.41
N GLY A 204 15.02 3.98 35.44
CA GLY A 204 15.79 2.98 36.18
C GLY A 204 14.91 2.07 37.03
N LEU A 205 13.89 2.61 37.72
CA LEU A 205 12.92 1.81 38.47
C LEU A 205 12.09 0.92 37.54
N ASP A 206 11.68 1.43 36.40
CA ASP A 206 10.95 0.69 35.39
C ASP A 206 11.80 -0.46 34.81
N TRP A 207 13.09 -0.19 34.53
CA TRP A 207 14.00 -1.21 34.05
C TRP A 207 14.18 -2.33 35.07
N VAL A 208 14.33 -1.98 36.38
CA VAL A 208 14.43 -2.97 37.47
C VAL A 208 13.12 -3.77 37.54
N ALA A 209 11.96 -3.09 37.50
CA ALA A 209 10.67 -3.77 37.53
C ALA A 209 10.52 -4.76 36.38
N GLU A 210 10.90 -4.38 35.15
CA GLU A 210 10.88 -5.26 33.99
C GLU A 210 11.69 -6.54 34.15
N GLN A 211 12.86 -6.46 34.84
CA GLN A 211 13.67 -7.66 35.12
C GLN A 211 12.95 -8.66 36.05
N PHE A 212 12.04 -8.18 36.91
CA PHE A 212 11.29 -9.04 37.83
C PHE A 212 9.93 -9.49 37.28
N ILE A 213 9.22 -8.63 36.56
CA ILE A 213 7.85 -8.88 36.12
C ILE A 213 7.75 -9.16 34.57
N GLY A 214 8.85 -8.92 33.83
CA GLY A 214 8.93 -9.27 32.40
C GLY A 214 8.35 -8.25 31.42
N PHE A 215 7.89 -7.08 31.91
CA PHE A 215 7.39 -5.98 31.06
C PHE A 215 7.65 -4.61 31.70
N SER A 216 7.70 -3.56 30.87
CA SER A 216 7.83 -2.18 31.33
C SER A 216 6.50 -1.65 31.87
N VAL A 217 6.51 -1.18 33.12
CA VAL A 217 5.30 -0.59 33.73
C VAL A 217 4.98 0.76 33.13
N LEU A 218 5.99 1.58 32.79
CA LEU A 218 5.79 2.86 32.12
C LEU A 218 5.19 2.69 30.72
N GLU A 219 5.66 1.70 29.99
CA GLU A 219 5.13 1.39 28.66
C GLU A 219 3.68 0.94 28.72
N GLU A 220 3.37 -0.08 29.52
CA GLU A 220 2.04 -0.69 29.57
C GLU A 220 1.00 0.19 30.29
N SER A 221 1.43 0.98 31.30
CA SER A 221 0.48 1.76 32.12
C SER A 221 0.39 3.24 31.72
N VAL A 222 1.37 3.77 31.00
CA VAL A 222 1.43 5.20 30.64
C VAL A 222 1.51 5.38 29.14
N PHE A 223 2.53 4.85 28.47
CA PHE A 223 2.78 5.21 27.08
C PHE A 223 1.78 4.57 26.12
N LYS A 224 1.59 3.26 26.17
CA LYS A 224 0.61 2.57 25.30
C LYS A 224 -0.83 3.02 25.52
N PRO A 225 -1.35 3.15 26.76
CA PRO A 225 -2.72 3.65 26.95
C PRO A 225 -2.96 5.04 26.39
N PHE A 226 -1.98 5.94 26.45
CA PHE A 226 -2.13 7.30 25.91
C PHE A 226 -1.83 7.38 24.43
N GLY A 227 -0.66 6.93 24.00
CA GLY A 227 -0.17 7.11 22.63
C GLY A 227 -0.48 5.97 21.69
N GLY A 228 -0.95 4.84 22.20
CA GLY A 228 -1.09 3.61 21.42
C GLY A 228 0.24 2.87 21.25
N ASP A 229 0.19 1.77 20.51
CA ASP A 229 1.36 1.00 20.13
C ASP A 229 1.95 1.57 18.82
N TRP A 230 2.88 2.54 18.97
CA TRP A 230 3.52 3.18 17.80
C TRP A 230 4.40 2.21 16.99
N GLU A 231 4.86 1.10 17.56
CA GLU A 231 5.57 0.07 16.80
C GLU A 231 4.62 -0.65 15.86
N ALA A 232 3.44 -1.02 16.32
CA ALA A 232 2.39 -1.59 15.51
C ALA A 232 1.90 -0.59 14.44
N LEU A 233 1.76 0.70 14.81
CA LEU A 233 1.43 1.77 13.86
C LEU A 233 2.51 1.89 12.77
N ASN A 234 3.79 1.84 13.14
CA ASN A 234 4.88 1.91 12.18
C ASN A 234 4.95 0.68 11.28
N LYS A 235 4.72 -0.53 11.82
CA LYS A 235 4.58 -1.75 11.03
C LYS A 235 3.48 -1.62 9.99
N ALA A 236 2.32 -1.11 10.38
CA ALA A 236 1.21 -0.89 9.46
C ALA A 236 1.53 0.17 8.38
N SER A 237 2.24 1.25 8.74
CA SER A 237 2.72 2.24 7.78
C SER A 237 3.61 1.60 6.71
N ILE A 238 4.60 0.80 7.12
CA ILE A 238 5.49 0.05 6.23
C ILE A 238 4.67 -0.92 5.36
N ALA A 239 3.69 -1.61 5.96
CA ALA A 239 2.84 -2.56 5.22
C ALA A 239 2.01 -1.88 4.13
N TRP A 240 1.47 -0.69 4.39
CA TRP A 240 0.80 0.11 3.36
C TRP A 240 1.75 0.47 2.22
N GLY A 241 2.99 0.88 2.52
CA GLY A 241 4.02 1.16 1.52
C GLY A 241 4.41 -0.08 0.70
N HIS A 242 4.56 -1.25 1.34
CA HIS A 242 4.79 -2.52 0.63
C HIS A 242 3.66 -2.86 -0.34
N SER A 243 2.41 -2.63 0.09
CA SER A 243 1.23 -2.84 -0.75
C SER A 243 1.20 -1.86 -1.93
N GLY A 244 1.52 -0.58 -1.70
CA GLY A 244 1.68 0.43 -2.74
C GLY A 244 2.76 0.04 -3.75
N ARG A 245 3.92 -0.42 -3.27
CA ARG A 245 4.99 -0.89 -4.14
C ARG A 245 4.59 -2.11 -4.97
N ALA A 246 3.93 -3.08 -4.38
CA ALA A 246 3.41 -4.25 -5.12
C ALA A 246 2.44 -3.84 -6.23
N LEU A 247 1.55 -2.87 -5.98
CA LEU A 247 0.68 -2.29 -7.00
C LEU A 247 1.46 -1.58 -8.11
N MET A 248 2.54 -0.87 -7.80
CA MET A 248 3.41 -0.23 -8.79
C MET A 248 4.05 -1.27 -9.71
N GLU A 249 4.56 -2.37 -9.15
CA GLU A 249 5.13 -3.47 -9.93
C GLU A 249 4.07 -4.17 -10.79
N MET A 250 2.85 -4.33 -10.27
CA MET A 250 1.71 -4.84 -11.02
C MET A 250 1.35 -3.93 -12.21
N SER A 251 1.35 -2.61 -12.00
CA SER A 251 1.17 -1.63 -13.06
C SER A 251 2.26 -1.75 -14.14
N SER A 252 3.51 -2.03 -13.78
CA SER A 252 4.60 -2.26 -14.71
C SER A 252 4.35 -3.46 -15.63
N ASN A 253 3.81 -4.56 -15.09
CA ASN A 253 3.40 -5.72 -15.89
C ASN A 253 2.27 -5.37 -16.86
N LEU A 254 1.23 -4.66 -16.38
CA LEU A 254 0.07 -4.26 -17.19
C LEU A 254 0.45 -3.29 -18.30
N SER A 255 1.31 -2.30 -18.01
CA SER A 255 1.78 -1.32 -19.00
C SER A 255 2.66 -1.92 -20.08
N ALA A 256 3.28 -3.06 -19.81
CA ALA A 256 4.15 -3.76 -20.76
C ALA A 256 3.37 -4.62 -21.77
N LEU A 257 2.17 -5.07 -21.40
CA LEU A 257 1.37 -5.99 -22.24
C LEU A 257 1.09 -5.47 -23.65
N PRO A 258 0.70 -4.22 -23.86
CA PRO A 258 0.47 -3.69 -25.20
C PRO A 258 1.65 -3.82 -26.16
N ASP A 259 2.89 -3.63 -25.64
CA ASP A 259 4.11 -3.77 -26.42
C ASP A 259 4.47 -5.23 -26.70
N GLN A 260 4.05 -6.14 -25.82
CA GLN A 260 4.34 -7.56 -25.92
C GLN A 260 3.39 -8.31 -26.87
N VAL A 261 2.26 -7.71 -27.23
CA VAL A 261 1.29 -8.25 -28.22
C VAL A 261 1.38 -7.50 -29.55
N ASP A 262 2.59 -7.25 -29.99
CA ASP A 262 2.91 -6.41 -31.16
C ASP A 262 2.38 -6.99 -32.49
N SER A 263 2.31 -8.31 -32.61
CA SER A 263 1.81 -8.99 -33.81
C SER A 263 0.29 -9.09 -33.90
N TRP A 264 -0.45 -8.67 -32.88
CA TRP A 264 -1.91 -8.62 -32.88
C TRP A 264 -2.39 -7.26 -33.42
N GLU A 265 -3.02 -7.25 -34.57
CA GLU A 265 -3.51 -6.06 -35.27
C GLU A 265 -5.03 -6.05 -35.44
N GLY A 266 -5.62 -4.87 -35.50
CA GLY A 266 -7.04 -4.62 -35.72
C GLY A 266 -7.74 -3.98 -34.55
N GLU A 267 -9.04 -3.69 -34.70
CA GLU A 267 -9.83 -2.94 -33.71
C GLU A 267 -9.84 -3.58 -32.32
N ALA A 268 -9.89 -4.90 -32.23
CA ALA A 268 -9.84 -5.61 -30.95
C ALA A 268 -8.49 -5.41 -30.22
N SER A 269 -7.38 -5.37 -30.97
CA SER A 269 -6.06 -5.08 -30.43
C SER A 269 -5.96 -3.64 -29.91
N GLU A 270 -6.51 -2.67 -30.63
CA GLU A 270 -6.53 -1.27 -30.21
C GLU A 270 -7.34 -1.10 -28.92
N MET A 271 -8.52 -1.73 -28.85
CA MET A 271 -9.36 -1.73 -27.64
C MET A 271 -8.64 -2.38 -26.45
N PHE A 272 -7.94 -3.50 -26.66
CA PHE A 272 -7.17 -4.17 -25.63
C PHE A 272 -6.04 -3.27 -25.13
N ARG A 273 -5.28 -2.65 -26.01
CA ARG A 273 -4.20 -1.72 -25.65
C ARG A 273 -4.70 -0.55 -24.81
N ALA A 274 -5.81 0.06 -25.23
CA ALA A 274 -6.45 1.14 -24.49
C ALA A 274 -6.91 0.68 -23.09
N ALA A 275 -7.50 -0.51 -22.98
CA ALA A 275 -7.94 -1.06 -21.71
C ALA A 275 -6.76 -1.35 -20.76
N MET A 276 -5.66 -1.91 -21.27
CA MET A 276 -4.45 -2.18 -20.45
C MET A 276 -3.77 -0.88 -20.00
N ALA A 277 -3.74 0.14 -20.84
CA ALA A 277 -3.22 1.45 -20.46
C ALA A 277 -4.05 2.07 -19.33
N ALA A 278 -5.38 2.07 -19.46
CA ALA A 278 -6.29 2.59 -18.43
C ALA A 278 -6.15 1.81 -17.11
N LEU A 279 -6.08 0.47 -17.20
CA LEU A 279 -5.90 -0.39 -16.03
C LEU A 279 -4.56 -0.17 -15.34
N SER A 280 -3.48 -0.03 -16.11
CA SER A 280 -2.14 0.31 -15.59
C SER A 280 -2.15 1.66 -14.89
N ALA A 281 -2.75 2.70 -15.50
CA ALA A 281 -2.85 4.02 -14.90
C ALA A 281 -3.64 4.01 -13.59
N ALA A 282 -4.78 3.33 -13.56
CA ALA A 282 -5.59 3.18 -12.35
C ALA A 282 -4.83 2.43 -11.24
N THR A 283 -4.02 1.42 -11.60
CA THR A 283 -3.18 0.68 -10.65
C THR A 283 -2.07 1.57 -10.07
N VAL A 284 -1.47 2.46 -10.87
CA VAL A 284 -0.53 3.49 -10.39
C VAL A 284 -1.21 4.45 -9.43
N GLY A 285 -2.40 4.94 -9.77
CA GLY A 285 -3.18 5.81 -8.87
C GLY A 285 -3.48 5.15 -7.53
N LEU A 286 -3.83 3.86 -7.56
CA LEU A 286 -4.05 3.07 -6.34
C LEU A 286 -2.77 2.88 -5.53
N SER A 287 -1.63 2.65 -6.19
CA SER A 287 -0.30 2.58 -5.53
C SER A 287 -0.02 3.85 -4.72
N TYR A 288 -0.18 5.02 -5.33
CA TYR A 288 0.00 6.29 -4.64
C TYR A 288 -1.00 6.51 -3.48
N ALA A 289 -2.25 6.09 -3.64
CA ALA A 289 -3.23 6.17 -2.57
C ALA A 289 -2.82 5.31 -1.36
N PHE A 290 -2.25 4.12 -1.59
CA PHE A 290 -1.74 3.25 -0.54
C PHE A 290 -0.51 3.84 0.15
N ASP A 291 0.44 4.38 -0.62
CA ASP A 291 1.61 5.08 -0.08
C ASP A 291 1.19 6.29 0.76
N TYR A 292 0.18 7.03 0.32
CA TYR A 292 -0.35 8.17 1.08
C TYR A 292 -0.96 7.74 2.42
N VAL A 293 -1.77 6.68 2.44
CA VAL A 293 -2.30 6.12 3.70
C VAL A 293 -1.17 5.66 4.60
N GLY A 294 -0.16 4.99 4.04
CA GLY A 294 1.04 4.56 4.76
C GLY A 294 1.76 5.74 5.41
N GLY A 295 1.95 6.83 4.68
CA GLY A 295 2.56 8.07 5.17
C GLY A 295 1.76 8.69 6.32
N LEU A 296 0.43 8.72 6.23
CA LEU A 296 -0.43 9.23 7.31
C LEU A 296 -0.33 8.39 8.58
N VAL A 297 -0.36 7.06 8.45
CA VAL A 297 -0.19 6.15 9.60
C VAL A 297 1.19 6.34 10.24
N GLY A 298 2.25 6.52 9.45
CA GLY A 298 3.59 6.83 9.91
C GLY A 298 3.69 8.16 10.66
N ASN A 299 3.02 9.20 10.16
CA ASN A 299 2.93 10.50 10.82
C ASN A 299 2.22 10.38 12.18
N VAL A 300 1.10 9.65 12.25
CA VAL A 300 0.38 9.38 13.51
C VAL A 300 1.29 8.65 14.48
N ALA A 301 2.04 7.63 14.06
CA ALA A 301 3.01 6.92 14.89
C ALA A 301 4.07 7.87 15.45
N THR A 302 4.61 8.74 14.61
CA THR A 302 5.64 9.73 14.98
C THR A 302 5.11 10.73 16.00
N VAL A 303 3.94 11.33 15.77
CA VAL A 303 3.33 12.29 16.69
C VAL A 303 2.99 11.62 18.02
N SER A 304 2.45 10.40 17.97
CA SER A 304 2.19 9.61 19.18
C SER A 304 3.45 9.40 20.01
N LYS A 305 4.56 9.01 19.37
CA LYS A 305 5.87 8.88 20.03
C LYS A 305 6.32 10.21 20.67
N LEU A 306 6.18 11.32 19.96
CA LEU A 306 6.54 12.65 20.47
C LEU A 306 5.71 13.03 21.71
N VAL A 307 4.40 12.76 21.70
CA VAL A 307 3.52 12.98 22.86
C VAL A 307 3.98 12.13 24.04
N CYS A 308 4.23 10.84 23.83
CA CYS A 308 4.71 9.96 24.89
C CYS A 308 6.08 10.40 25.44
N THR A 309 6.99 10.84 24.56
CA THR A 309 8.29 11.40 24.98
C THR A 309 8.13 12.65 25.83
N ALA A 310 7.24 13.57 25.45
CA ALA A 310 6.96 14.79 26.20
C ALA A 310 6.33 14.48 27.57
N ILE A 311 5.41 13.52 27.64
CA ILE A 311 4.83 13.03 28.89
C ILE A 311 5.92 12.42 29.77
N GLY A 312 6.75 11.54 29.23
CA GLY A 312 7.87 10.92 29.94
C GLY A 312 8.83 11.95 30.52
N ALA A 313 9.27 12.91 29.70
CA ALA A 313 10.16 13.98 30.12
C ALA A 313 9.54 14.84 31.25
N THR A 314 8.22 15.11 31.16
CA THR A 314 7.50 15.85 32.20
C THR A 314 7.46 15.07 33.52
N LEU A 315 7.17 13.76 33.45
CA LEU A 315 7.18 12.88 34.64
C LEU A 315 8.57 12.77 35.24
N GLY A 316 9.62 12.64 34.43
CA GLY A 316 11.01 12.63 34.86
C GLY A 316 11.41 13.93 35.57
N PHE A 317 11.02 15.07 35.01
CA PHE A 317 11.25 16.37 35.60
C PHE A 317 10.53 16.51 36.95
N ILE A 318 9.25 16.15 37.02
CA ILE A 318 8.47 16.19 38.29
C ILE A 318 9.11 15.30 39.36
N SER A 319 9.43 14.05 39.03
CA SER A 319 9.97 13.09 39.97
C SER A 319 11.32 13.56 40.56
N THR A 320 12.19 14.11 39.71
CA THR A 320 13.50 14.62 40.15
C THR A 320 13.33 15.83 41.06
N ASN A 321 12.46 16.76 40.71
CA ASN A 321 12.24 17.99 41.48
C ASN A 321 11.49 17.72 42.79
N LEU A 322 10.58 16.74 42.86
CA LEU A 322 9.94 16.33 44.11
C LEU A 322 10.95 15.83 45.13
N LEU A 323 12.00 15.11 44.72
CA LEU A 323 13.07 14.68 45.61
C LEU A 323 13.89 15.86 46.16
N VAL A 324 14.16 16.86 45.29
CA VAL A 324 14.86 18.09 45.71
C VAL A 324 14.01 18.89 46.70
N ILE A 325 12.74 19.10 46.38
CA ILE A 325 11.79 19.82 47.26
C ILE A 325 11.66 19.13 48.61
N ALA A 326 11.59 17.78 48.62
CA ALA A 326 11.53 17.02 49.88
C ALA A 326 12.80 17.18 50.72
N ALA A 327 13.98 17.18 50.06
CA ALA A 327 15.25 17.42 50.73
C ALA A 327 15.36 18.84 51.29
N GLU A 328 14.94 19.86 50.55
CA GLU A 328 14.88 21.25 50.99
C GLU A 328 13.91 21.43 52.16
N ALA A 329 12.70 20.86 52.08
CA ALA A 329 11.70 20.94 53.15
C ALA A 329 12.14 20.27 54.46
N ALA A 330 13.08 19.34 54.43
CA ALA A 330 13.65 18.68 55.60
C ALA A 330 14.55 19.61 56.43
N VAL A 331 14.98 20.78 55.89
CA VAL A 331 15.81 21.75 56.60
C VAL A 331 14.91 22.72 57.39
N PRO A 332 14.98 22.79 58.74
CA PRO A 332 14.13 23.62 59.55
C PRO A 332 14.27 25.09 59.19
N VAL A 333 13.13 25.84 59.11
CA VAL A 333 12.98 27.31 58.94
C VAL A 333 13.43 27.85 57.58
N ILE A 334 14.66 27.60 57.12
CA ILE A 334 15.19 28.14 55.85
C ILE A 334 14.72 27.26 54.65
N GLY A 335 14.63 25.96 54.85
CA GLY A 335 14.27 25.01 53.80
C GLY A 335 12.83 25.16 53.30
N TRP A 336 11.91 25.59 54.17
CA TRP A 336 10.51 25.83 53.78
C TRP A 336 10.34 26.98 52.78
N ALA A 337 11.11 28.06 52.91
CA ALA A 337 11.10 29.15 51.97
C ALA A 337 11.73 28.76 50.62
N ALA A 338 12.80 27.98 50.64
CA ALA A 338 13.46 27.43 49.48
C ALA A 338 12.54 26.43 48.74
N ALA A 339 11.91 25.52 49.46
CA ALA A 339 10.95 24.55 48.88
C ALA A 339 9.75 25.25 48.27
N ALA A 340 9.21 26.28 48.90
CA ALA A 340 8.09 27.07 48.32
C ALA A 340 8.48 27.81 47.04
N ALA A 341 9.66 28.43 47.00
CA ALA A 341 10.18 29.05 45.77
C ALA A 341 10.40 28.04 44.64
N HIS A 342 10.95 26.84 44.98
CA HIS A 342 11.20 25.77 44.04
C HIS A 342 9.87 25.26 43.47
N ILE A 343 8.82 25.06 44.28
CA ILE A 343 7.49 24.65 43.79
C ILE A 343 6.96 25.63 42.75
N VAL A 344 7.13 26.95 42.92
CA VAL A 344 6.69 27.92 41.93
C VAL A 344 7.41 27.75 40.60
N VAL A 345 8.71 27.55 40.63
CA VAL A 345 9.52 27.29 39.42
C VAL A 345 9.09 25.99 38.72
N VAL A 346 8.96 24.89 39.49
CA VAL A 346 8.50 23.61 38.93
C VAL A 346 7.12 23.71 38.30
N THR A 347 6.19 24.42 38.96
CA THR A 347 4.84 24.65 38.43
C THR A 347 4.90 25.40 37.10
N GLY A 348 5.77 26.40 36.94
CA GLY A 348 5.97 27.12 35.69
C GLY A 348 6.46 26.21 34.55
N TYR A 349 7.40 25.32 34.85
CA TYR A 349 7.87 24.33 33.86
C TYR A 349 6.80 23.31 33.48
N VAL A 350 6.02 22.79 34.45
CA VAL A 350 4.92 21.85 34.20
C VAL A 350 3.86 22.51 33.30
N ILE A 351 3.48 23.76 33.57
CA ILE A 351 2.54 24.50 32.70
C ILE A 351 3.08 24.62 31.27
N THR A 352 4.38 24.87 31.11
CA THR A 352 5.01 24.99 29.79
C THR A 352 5.02 23.64 29.07
N ALA A 353 5.34 22.55 29.78
CA ALA A 353 5.31 21.19 29.24
C ALA A 353 3.88 20.79 28.80
N VAL A 354 2.86 21.09 29.63
CA VAL A 354 1.45 20.86 29.28
C VAL A 354 1.05 21.62 28.01
N LYS A 355 1.47 22.88 27.85
CA LYS A 355 1.23 23.63 26.60
C LYS A 355 1.90 22.96 25.40
N GLY A 356 3.11 22.41 25.57
CA GLY A 356 3.79 21.64 24.53
C GLY A 356 3.01 20.38 24.14
N VAL A 357 2.48 19.63 25.11
CA VAL A 357 1.62 18.46 24.85
C VAL A 357 0.34 18.88 24.11
N TYR A 358 -0.28 20.01 24.48
CA TYR A 358 -1.45 20.52 23.73
C TYR A 358 -1.12 20.86 22.27
N ALA A 359 0.06 21.44 22.00
CA ALA A 359 0.50 21.68 20.63
C ALA A 359 0.66 20.38 19.82
N LEU A 360 1.20 19.33 20.44
CA LEU A 360 1.31 18.01 19.82
C LEU A 360 -0.06 17.35 19.58
N ILE A 361 -1.02 17.55 20.48
CA ILE A 361 -2.40 17.08 20.28
C ILE A 361 -3.04 17.75 19.06
N ASN A 362 -2.78 19.04 18.81
CA ASN A 362 -3.26 19.71 17.60
C ASN A 362 -2.69 19.06 16.33
N LEU A 363 -1.43 18.62 16.33
CA LEU A 363 -0.88 17.86 15.20
C LEU A 363 -1.60 16.52 14.96
N ILE A 364 -2.13 15.88 16.01
CA ILE A 364 -2.98 14.70 15.87
C ILE A 364 -4.30 15.08 15.18
N LEU A 365 -4.89 16.21 15.52
CA LEU A 365 -6.13 16.69 14.87
C LEU A 365 -5.88 16.98 13.39
N ASP A 366 -4.77 17.62 13.05
CA ASP A 366 -4.36 17.84 11.65
C ASP A 366 -4.16 16.52 10.91
N ALA A 367 -3.58 15.50 11.57
CA ALA A 367 -3.42 14.18 11.00
C ALA A 367 -4.78 13.45 10.80
N ILE A 368 -5.75 13.68 11.69
CA ILE A 368 -7.13 13.16 11.52
C ILE A 368 -7.79 13.77 10.28
N GLU A 369 -7.64 15.08 10.08
CA GLU A 369 -8.18 15.79 8.91
C GLU A 369 -7.55 15.24 7.61
N ALA A 370 -6.23 15.08 7.58
CA ALA A 370 -5.53 14.46 6.45
C ALA A 370 -5.97 13.02 6.19
N PHE A 371 -6.29 12.26 7.25
CA PHE A 371 -6.83 10.90 7.10
C PHE A 371 -8.23 10.89 6.47
N ILE A 372 -9.07 11.88 6.75
CA ILE A 372 -10.38 12.05 6.12
C ILE A 372 -10.21 12.32 4.61
N GLU A 373 -9.24 13.15 4.22
CA GLU A 373 -8.92 13.39 2.81
C GLU A 373 -8.41 12.12 2.10
N SER A 374 -7.63 11.30 2.78
CA SER A 374 -7.11 10.05 2.20
C SER A 374 -8.21 9.06 1.80
N LYS A 375 -9.30 9.03 2.57
CA LYS A 375 -10.50 8.26 2.25
C LYS A 375 -11.07 8.66 0.89
N GLU A 376 -11.14 9.95 0.60
CA GLU A 376 -11.69 10.45 -0.66
C GLU A 376 -10.83 10.00 -1.85
N LYS A 377 -9.50 10.00 -1.69
CA LYS A 377 -8.57 9.54 -2.73
C LYS A 377 -8.71 8.04 -3.00
N LEU A 378 -8.84 7.20 -1.95
CA LEU A 378 -9.10 5.77 -2.11
C LEU A 378 -10.46 5.53 -2.80
N ILE A 379 -11.50 6.26 -2.42
CA ILE A 379 -12.83 6.16 -3.05
C ILE A 379 -12.75 6.58 -4.52
N GLN A 380 -12.06 7.65 -4.86
CA GLN A 380 -11.87 8.08 -6.25
C GLN A 380 -11.13 7.01 -7.06
N ALA A 381 -10.07 6.39 -6.52
CA ALA A 381 -9.37 5.30 -7.19
C ALA A 381 -10.28 4.09 -7.45
N ILE A 382 -11.17 3.76 -6.51
CA ILE A 382 -12.17 2.69 -6.68
C ILE A 382 -13.17 3.05 -7.79
N PHE A 383 -13.71 4.26 -7.82
CA PHE A 383 -14.63 4.69 -8.88
C PHE A 383 -13.99 4.62 -10.27
N VAL A 384 -12.73 5.04 -10.41
CA VAL A 384 -12.01 4.91 -11.68
C VAL A 384 -11.90 3.44 -12.11
N LEU A 385 -11.61 2.53 -11.17
CA LEU A 385 -11.58 1.09 -11.44
C LEU A 385 -12.98 0.56 -11.84
N GLU A 386 -14.04 0.98 -11.16
CA GLU A 386 -15.42 0.59 -11.47
C GLU A 386 -15.86 1.10 -12.84
N ASP A 387 -15.53 2.33 -13.22
CA ASP A 387 -15.81 2.89 -14.55
C ASP A 387 -15.10 2.09 -15.64
N ILE A 388 -13.85 1.65 -15.41
CA ILE A 388 -13.11 0.78 -16.33
C ILE A 388 -13.81 -0.58 -16.48
N VAL A 389 -14.31 -1.17 -15.35
CA VAL A 389 -15.10 -2.42 -15.38
C VAL A 389 -16.33 -2.25 -16.27
N GLU A 390 -17.09 -1.18 -16.06
CA GLU A 390 -18.32 -0.94 -16.80
C GLU A 390 -18.04 -0.71 -18.30
N TYR A 391 -16.98 0.02 -18.61
CA TYR A 391 -16.56 0.25 -19.99
C TYR A 391 -16.14 -1.06 -20.67
N SER A 392 -15.33 -1.88 -20.01
CA SER A 392 -14.85 -3.16 -20.56
C SER A 392 -16.00 -4.17 -20.75
N ALA A 393 -16.97 -4.21 -19.82
CA ALA A 393 -18.15 -5.05 -19.94
C ALA A 393 -19.04 -4.61 -21.13
N LYS A 394 -19.21 -3.30 -21.36
CA LYS A 394 -19.96 -2.78 -22.51
C LYS A 394 -19.26 -3.06 -23.84
N ALA A 395 -17.93 -3.01 -23.86
CA ALA A 395 -17.13 -3.31 -25.04
C ALA A 395 -17.22 -4.80 -25.42
N SER A 396 -17.18 -5.71 -24.47
CA SER A 396 -17.31 -7.15 -24.70
C SER A 396 -18.69 -7.54 -25.26
N VAL A 397 -19.77 -6.90 -24.80
CA VAL A 397 -21.12 -7.12 -25.32
C VAL A 397 -21.26 -6.62 -26.80
N ARG A 398 -20.60 -5.51 -27.12
CA ARG A 398 -20.60 -5.01 -28.53
C ARG A 398 -19.78 -5.87 -29.48
N ALA A 399 -18.70 -6.49 -29.01
CA ALA A 399 -17.88 -7.40 -29.82
C ALA A 399 -18.56 -8.75 -30.08
N ALA A 400 -19.56 -9.13 -29.26
CA ALA A 400 -20.31 -10.38 -29.37
C ALA A 400 -21.63 -10.22 -30.17
N SER A 401 -22.02 -9.00 -30.51
CA SER A 401 -23.20 -8.68 -31.33
C SER A 401 -22.83 -8.35 -32.80
#